data_0dbe55359b98a8939bfb903e3e16e438
#
_entry.id   0dbe55359b98a8939bfb903e3e16e438
#
_cell.length_a   1.000
_cell.length_b   1.000
_cell.length_c   1.000
_cell.angle_alpha   90.00
_cell.angle_beta   90.00
_cell.angle_gamma   90.00
#
_symmetry.space_group_name_H-M   'P 1'
#
loop_
_entity.id
_entity.type
_entity.pdbx_description
1 polymer ?
#
loop_
_entity_poly.entity_id
_entity_poly.type
_entity_poly.pdbx_seq_one_letter_code
_entity_poly.pdbx_strand_id
1 'polypeptide(L)'
;PDVVTIGNHEVDYGIAHLLFIEKCARFPIINANLYIKNTATRLFTPYKIFRVDGMNILFIGVITQDVINQTKSESLVGAFVDTAAAAAEIGKICNAHNSIDIDFTVILTHIGFEEDKHLARQLDPAWGVDLIIGGHSHTFLEHAVEENGVVIAQAGTGTDQIGRFDIIVDTDGNCIDSYTWRSIPITADTCPR
;
A
#
# COMPACT_ATOMS: atom_id res chain seq x y z
N PRO A 1 -6.50 12.71 1.70
CA PRO A 1 -5.84 11.76 0.83
C PRO A 1 -6.76 11.27 -0.28
N ASP A 2 -6.19 10.76 -1.38
CA ASP A 2 -6.95 10.19 -2.49
C ASP A 2 -7.20 8.70 -2.29
N VAL A 3 -6.28 8.01 -1.61
CA VAL A 3 -6.37 6.61 -1.23
C VAL A 3 -5.50 6.34 0.00
N VAL A 4 -5.90 5.40 0.85
CA VAL A 4 -5.11 4.94 1.99
C VAL A 4 -5.18 3.42 2.14
N THR A 5 -4.14 2.83 2.76
CA THR A 5 -4.23 1.51 3.37
C THR A 5 -4.29 1.65 4.89
N ILE A 6 -4.62 0.57 5.58
CA ILE A 6 -4.68 0.53 7.05
C ILE A 6 -3.36 0.04 7.64
N GLY A 7 -3.06 0.47 8.87
CA GLY A 7 -1.96 -0.02 9.69
C GLY A 7 -2.47 -0.81 10.90
N ASN A 8 -1.55 -1.20 11.79
CA ASN A 8 -1.88 -1.99 12.98
C ASN A 8 -2.65 -1.19 14.04
N HIS A 9 -2.51 0.14 14.08
CA HIS A 9 -3.20 0.97 15.06
C HIS A 9 -4.66 1.28 14.69
N GLU A 10 -5.08 1.07 13.46
CA GLU A 10 -6.47 1.25 13.02
C GLU A 10 -7.42 0.26 13.69
N VAL A 11 -6.90 -0.82 14.27
CA VAL A 11 -7.70 -1.83 15.00
C VAL A 11 -7.64 -1.69 16.53
N ASP A 12 -6.94 -0.71 17.06
CA ASP A 12 -6.79 -0.49 18.51
C ASP A 12 -8.14 -0.33 19.24
N TYR A 13 -9.11 0.27 18.58
CA TYR A 13 -10.47 0.45 19.07
C TYR A 13 -11.46 -0.61 18.56
N GLY A 14 -10.95 -1.65 17.91
CA GLY A 14 -11.71 -2.79 17.39
C GLY A 14 -12.28 -2.58 15.99
N ILE A 15 -12.67 -3.70 15.37
CA ILE A 15 -13.13 -3.75 13.98
C ILE A 15 -14.39 -2.93 13.73
N ALA A 16 -15.32 -2.87 14.68
CA ALA A 16 -16.53 -2.08 14.52
C ALA A 16 -16.23 -0.58 14.37
N HIS A 17 -15.22 -0.09 15.12
CA HIS A 17 -14.76 1.30 15.01
C HIS A 17 -14.08 1.55 13.66
N LEU A 18 -13.22 0.62 13.22
CA LEU A 18 -12.56 0.70 11.92
C LEU A 18 -13.57 0.74 10.76
N LEU A 19 -14.60 -0.11 10.80
CA LEU A 19 -15.68 -0.09 9.80
C LEU A 19 -16.52 1.19 9.84
N PHE A 20 -16.68 1.79 11.02
CA PHE A 20 -17.32 3.10 11.15
C PHE A 20 -16.46 4.19 10.49
N ILE A 21 -15.14 4.19 10.71
CA ILE A 21 -14.20 5.12 10.06
C ILE A 21 -14.27 4.95 8.54
N GLU A 22 -14.24 3.71 8.05
CA GLU A 22 -14.33 3.40 6.62
C GLU A 22 -15.59 4.01 6.00
N LYS A 23 -16.74 3.86 6.66
CA LYS A 23 -18.01 4.45 6.17
C LYS A 23 -18.05 5.97 6.22
N CYS A 24 -17.31 6.60 7.14
CA CYS A 24 -17.23 8.06 7.24
C CYS A 24 -16.19 8.66 6.30
N ALA A 25 -15.22 7.87 5.84
CA ALA A 25 -14.15 8.31 4.95
C ALA A 25 -14.71 8.78 3.59
N ARG A 26 -14.17 9.89 3.09
CA ARG A 26 -14.50 10.44 1.75
C ARG A 26 -13.49 10.00 0.69
N PHE A 27 -12.65 9.05 1.02
CA PHE A 27 -11.61 8.45 0.19
C PHE A 27 -11.61 6.94 0.38
N PRO A 28 -11.21 6.16 -0.61
CA PRO A 28 -11.13 4.71 -0.48
C PRO A 28 -10.08 4.30 0.54
N ILE A 29 -10.46 3.37 1.42
CA ILE A 29 -9.57 2.61 2.27
C ILE A 29 -9.46 1.22 1.63
N ILE A 30 -8.25 0.82 1.25
CA ILE A 30 -8.01 -0.42 0.52
C ILE A 30 -7.13 -1.39 1.31
N ASN A 31 -7.47 -2.69 1.23
CA ASN A 31 -6.61 -3.73 1.80
C ASN A 31 -6.91 -5.09 1.15
N ALA A 32 -5.87 -5.74 0.61
CA ALA A 32 -5.99 -6.98 -0.16
C ALA A 32 -5.88 -8.25 0.69
N ASN A 33 -5.24 -8.18 1.88
CA ASN A 33 -4.91 -9.36 2.67
C ASN A 33 -5.60 -9.42 4.04
N LEU A 34 -6.64 -8.64 4.27
CA LEU A 34 -7.46 -8.68 5.49
C LEU A 34 -8.81 -9.34 5.21
N TYR A 35 -9.07 -10.48 5.86
CA TYR A 35 -10.26 -11.29 5.65
C TYR A 35 -11.11 -11.43 6.91
N ILE A 36 -12.40 -11.64 6.72
CA ILE A 36 -13.31 -12.05 7.79
C ILE A 36 -13.02 -13.53 8.10
N LYS A 37 -12.78 -13.83 9.38
CA LYS A 37 -12.38 -15.17 9.84
C LYS A 37 -13.38 -16.24 9.38
N ASN A 38 -12.85 -17.37 8.93
CA ASN A 38 -13.62 -18.52 8.42
C ASN A 38 -14.46 -18.21 7.17
N THR A 39 -14.16 -17.13 6.46
CA THR A 39 -14.78 -16.81 5.17
C THR A 39 -13.70 -16.50 4.14
N ALA A 40 -14.06 -16.51 2.85
CA ALA A 40 -13.20 -16.01 1.80
C ALA A 40 -13.45 -14.53 1.48
N THR A 41 -14.16 -13.82 2.38
CA THR A 41 -14.57 -12.43 2.17
C THR A 41 -13.53 -11.49 2.74
N ARG A 42 -12.99 -10.60 1.92
CA ARG A 42 -12.13 -9.50 2.39
C ARG A 42 -12.94 -8.47 3.18
N LEU A 43 -12.30 -7.88 4.18
CA LEU A 43 -12.93 -6.84 4.99
C LEU A 43 -13.05 -5.52 4.23
N PHE A 44 -12.11 -5.24 3.32
CA PHE A 44 -12.05 -4.02 2.51
C PHE A 44 -11.96 -4.34 1.02
N THR A 45 -12.23 -3.33 0.19
CA THR A 45 -11.88 -3.37 -1.23
C THR A 45 -10.36 -3.54 -1.36
N PRO A 46 -9.87 -4.52 -2.14
CA PRO A 46 -8.44 -4.83 -2.17
C PRO A 46 -7.60 -3.80 -2.91
N TYR A 47 -8.18 -3.08 -3.84
CA TYR A 47 -7.48 -2.14 -4.73
C TYR A 47 -8.38 -0.99 -5.15
N LYS A 48 -7.76 0.03 -5.76
CA LYS A 48 -8.45 1.13 -6.45
C LYS A 48 -7.69 1.50 -7.71
N ILE A 49 -8.40 1.69 -8.81
CA ILE A 49 -7.85 2.26 -10.04
C ILE A 49 -8.28 3.72 -10.13
N PHE A 50 -7.33 4.60 -10.36
CA PHE A 50 -7.55 6.00 -10.69
C PHE A 50 -7.18 6.25 -12.15
N ARG A 51 -7.92 7.14 -12.80
CA ARG A 51 -7.56 7.66 -14.11
C ARG A 51 -7.08 9.09 -13.96
N VAL A 52 -5.80 9.31 -14.25
CA VAL A 52 -5.14 10.62 -14.13
C VAL A 52 -4.45 10.93 -15.43
N ASP A 53 -4.82 12.04 -16.06
CA ASP A 53 -4.25 12.50 -17.34
C ASP A 53 -4.23 11.44 -18.46
N GLY A 54 -5.23 10.55 -18.43
CA GLY A 54 -5.37 9.47 -19.42
C GLY A 54 -4.80 8.14 -18.94
N MET A 55 -3.88 8.12 -17.99
CA MET A 55 -3.27 6.93 -17.42
C MET A 55 -4.18 6.23 -16.40
N ASN A 56 -4.16 4.90 -16.38
CA ASN A 56 -4.80 4.08 -15.36
C ASN A 56 -3.75 3.68 -14.31
N ILE A 57 -3.94 4.14 -13.09
CA ILE A 57 -3.02 3.87 -11.98
C ILE A 57 -3.72 2.91 -11.00
N LEU A 58 -3.13 1.72 -10.79
CA LEU A 58 -3.63 0.70 -9.87
C LEU A 58 -2.96 0.85 -8.50
N PHE A 59 -3.76 1.04 -7.45
CA PHE A 59 -3.31 1.00 -6.06
C PHE A 59 -3.81 -0.26 -5.38
N ILE A 60 -2.92 -0.98 -4.67
CA ILE A 60 -3.22 -2.19 -3.88
C ILE A 60 -2.78 -1.96 -2.44
N GLY A 61 -3.61 -2.29 -1.45
CA GLY A 61 -3.26 -2.14 -0.03
C GLY A 61 -2.83 -3.45 0.61
N VAL A 62 -1.80 -3.44 1.47
CA VAL A 62 -1.30 -4.62 2.20
C VAL A 62 -0.96 -4.25 3.65
N ILE A 63 -1.34 -5.10 4.60
CA ILE A 63 -1.07 -4.92 6.02
C ILE A 63 -0.27 -6.09 6.60
N THR A 64 0.46 -5.82 7.70
CA THR A 64 1.23 -6.83 8.44
C THR A 64 0.35 -7.87 9.12
N GLN A 65 0.90 -9.06 9.29
CA GLN A 65 0.29 -10.14 10.07
C GLN A 65 0.21 -9.81 11.58
N ASP A 66 1.04 -8.93 12.09
CA ASP A 66 1.12 -8.60 13.52
C ASP A 66 -0.12 -7.89 14.07
N VAL A 67 -0.95 -7.33 13.20
CA VAL A 67 -2.21 -6.67 13.58
C VAL A 67 -3.15 -7.59 14.34
N ILE A 68 -3.16 -8.89 14.05
CA ILE A 68 -4.02 -9.87 14.77
C ILE A 68 -3.59 -10.03 16.21
N ASN A 69 -2.27 -10.07 16.45
CA ASN A 69 -1.71 -10.33 17.77
C ASN A 69 -2.00 -9.19 18.74
N GLN A 70 -2.35 -8.01 18.23
CA GLN A 70 -2.62 -6.80 19.01
C GLN A 70 -4.11 -6.55 19.24
N THR A 71 -5.00 -7.18 18.47
CA THR A 71 -6.44 -6.98 18.64
C THR A 71 -7.01 -7.86 19.73
N LYS A 72 -7.61 -7.24 20.75
CA LYS A 72 -8.43 -7.94 21.76
C LYS A 72 -9.70 -8.59 21.19
N SER A 73 -9.96 -8.41 19.92
CA SER A 73 -11.14 -8.91 19.19
C SER A 73 -10.80 -10.15 18.37
N GLU A 74 -10.18 -11.17 18.96
CA GLU A 74 -9.78 -12.43 18.31
C GLU A 74 -10.91 -13.18 17.58
N SER A 75 -12.16 -12.75 17.76
CA SER A 75 -13.32 -13.55 17.33
C SER A 75 -13.86 -13.23 15.94
N LEU A 76 -13.58 -12.05 15.35
CA LEU A 76 -14.28 -11.60 14.15
C LEU A 76 -13.41 -11.46 12.89
N VAL A 77 -12.12 -11.21 13.05
CA VAL A 77 -11.19 -10.99 11.94
C VAL A 77 -9.99 -11.89 12.08
N GLY A 78 -9.67 -12.62 11.06
CA GLY A 78 -8.49 -13.47 11.06
C GLY A 78 -8.17 -13.94 9.67
N ALA A 79 -7.01 -14.44 9.43
CA ALA A 79 -6.31 -14.83 8.26
C ALA A 79 -5.65 -13.64 7.57
N PHE A 80 -4.70 -13.06 8.26
CA PHE A 80 -3.63 -12.37 7.59
C PHE A 80 -2.81 -13.42 6.87
N VAL A 81 -2.43 -13.10 5.69
CA VAL A 81 -1.59 -13.94 4.86
C VAL A 81 -0.18 -13.46 5.08
N ASP A 82 0.75 -14.36 5.27
CA ASP A 82 2.19 -14.04 5.30
C ASP A 82 2.61 -13.31 4.01
N THR A 83 3.83 -12.80 3.96
CA THR A 83 4.31 -12.01 2.82
C THR A 83 4.21 -12.78 1.49
N ALA A 84 4.43 -14.09 1.49
CA ALA A 84 4.32 -14.92 0.29
C ALA A 84 2.87 -14.99 -0.22
N ALA A 85 1.93 -15.14 0.70
CA ALA A 85 0.53 -15.14 0.35
C ALA A 85 0.02 -13.74 -0.02
N ALA A 86 0.58 -12.66 0.56
CA ALA A 86 0.32 -11.29 0.13
C ALA A 86 0.78 -11.07 -1.32
N ALA A 87 1.96 -11.55 -1.70
CA ALA A 87 2.43 -11.53 -3.09
C ALA A 87 1.47 -12.27 -4.03
N ALA A 88 0.98 -13.46 -3.63
CA ALA A 88 0.00 -14.20 -4.41
C ALA A 88 -1.34 -13.46 -4.58
N GLU A 89 -1.80 -12.73 -3.56
CA GLU A 89 -3.01 -11.89 -3.66
C GLU A 89 -2.80 -10.70 -4.60
N ILE A 90 -1.64 -10.06 -4.56
CA ILE A 90 -1.25 -9.00 -5.51
C ILE A 90 -1.28 -9.54 -6.93
N GLY A 91 -0.65 -10.69 -7.17
CA GLY A 91 -0.63 -11.33 -8.49
C GLY A 91 -2.01 -11.67 -9.03
N LYS A 92 -2.94 -12.14 -8.19
CA LYS A 92 -4.34 -12.35 -8.58
C LYS A 92 -5.01 -11.05 -9.01
N ILE A 93 -4.75 -9.95 -8.31
CA ILE A 93 -5.32 -8.64 -8.64
C ILE A 93 -4.75 -8.14 -9.96
N CYS A 94 -3.42 -8.15 -10.14
CA CYS A 94 -2.77 -7.73 -11.38
C CYS A 94 -3.28 -8.57 -12.58
N ASN A 95 -3.29 -9.89 -12.44
CA ASN A 95 -3.78 -10.78 -13.50
C ASN A 95 -5.26 -10.59 -13.84
N ALA A 96 -6.10 -10.25 -12.86
CA ALA A 96 -7.51 -9.95 -13.11
C ALA A 96 -7.71 -8.68 -13.95
N HIS A 97 -6.71 -7.82 -14.04
CA HIS A 97 -6.75 -6.57 -14.80
C HIS A 97 -5.92 -6.60 -16.09
N ASN A 98 -5.41 -7.75 -16.52
CA ASN A 98 -4.64 -7.89 -17.77
C ASN A 98 -5.38 -7.43 -19.04
N SER A 99 -6.72 -7.31 -18.99
CA SER A 99 -7.51 -6.74 -20.09
C SER A 99 -7.66 -5.22 -20.02
N ILE A 100 -7.20 -4.60 -18.94
CA ILE A 100 -7.16 -3.15 -18.75
C ILE A 100 -5.70 -2.74 -18.92
N ASP A 101 -5.46 -1.72 -19.71
CA ASP A 101 -4.14 -1.12 -19.82
C ASP A 101 -3.84 -0.35 -18.52
N ILE A 102 -3.08 -0.97 -17.63
CA ILE A 102 -2.61 -0.36 -16.39
C ILE A 102 -1.23 0.20 -16.64
N ASP A 103 -1.12 1.51 -16.63
CA ASP A 103 0.13 2.23 -16.95
C ASP A 103 1.10 2.26 -15.77
N PHE A 104 0.57 2.15 -14.52
CA PHE A 104 1.36 2.28 -13.31
C PHE A 104 0.73 1.56 -12.12
N THR A 105 1.50 0.73 -11.40
CA THR A 105 1.00 -0.01 -10.24
C THR A 105 1.75 0.34 -8.96
N VAL A 106 1.01 0.75 -7.94
CA VAL A 106 1.51 1.13 -6.62
C VAL A 106 0.96 0.21 -5.55
N ILE A 107 1.82 -0.34 -4.70
CA ILE A 107 1.42 -1.04 -3.50
C ILE A 107 1.60 -0.11 -2.30
N LEU A 108 0.53 0.11 -1.53
CA LEU A 108 0.58 0.77 -0.24
C LEU A 108 0.70 -0.29 0.84
N THR A 109 1.82 -0.32 1.55
CA THR A 109 2.09 -1.35 2.55
C THR A 109 2.16 -0.78 3.97
N HIS A 110 1.75 -1.59 4.93
CA HIS A 110 2.05 -1.37 6.34
C HIS A 110 2.61 -2.64 6.95
N ILE A 111 3.79 -3.08 6.43
CA ILE A 111 4.43 -4.37 6.82
C ILE A 111 5.86 -4.18 7.35
N GLY A 112 6.46 -3.01 7.14
CA GLY A 112 7.83 -2.70 7.52
C GLY A 112 8.82 -2.83 6.36
N PHE A 113 9.89 -2.05 6.42
CA PHE A 113 10.84 -1.88 5.30
C PHE A 113 11.52 -3.19 4.86
N GLU A 114 11.93 -4.05 5.81
CA GLU A 114 12.54 -5.33 5.45
C GLU A 114 11.54 -6.28 4.78
N GLU A 115 10.28 -6.27 5.25
CA GLU A 115 9.21 -7.04 4.63
C GLU A 115 8.78 -6.45 3.28
N ASP A 116 8.87 -5.12 3.07
CA ASP A 116 8.66 -4.49 1.76
C ASP A 116 9.67 -5.01 0.73
N LYS A 117 10.96 -5.11 1.11
CA LYS A 117 12.00 -5.71 0.25
C LYS A 117 11.75 -7.20 0.01
N HIS A 118 11.34 -7.91 1.05
CA HIS A 118 11.01 -9.33 0.94
C HIS A 118 9.82 -9.55 0.01
N LEU A 119 8.78 -8.74 0.13
CA LEU A 119 7.62 -8.73 -0.76
C LEU A 119 8.06 -8.47 -2.21
N ALA A 120 8.84 -7.41 -2.45
CA ALA A 120 9.31 -7.05 -3.79
C ALA A 120 10.04 -8.20 -4.49
N ARG A 121 10.89 -8.97 -3.75
CA ARG A 121 11.58 -10.15 -4.29
C ARG A 121 10.65 -11.28 -4.71
N GLN A 122 9.44 -11.33 -4.17
CA GLN A 122 8.45 -12.38 -4.46
C GLN A 122 7.46 -11.98 -5.55
N LEU A 123 7.44 -10.72 -5.96
CA LEU A 123 6.60 -10.26 -7.05
C LEU A 123 7.15 -10.77 -8.39
N ASP A 124 6.26 -11.35 -9.20
CA ASP A 124 6.60 -11.67 -10.59
C ASP A 124 6.72 -10.35 -11.37
N PRO A 125 7.83 -10.08 -12.06
CA PRO A 125 7.98 -8.89 -12.89
C PRO A 125 6.86 -8.73 -13.94
N ALA A 126 6.27 -9.84 -14.40
CA ALA A 126 5.15 -9.82 -15.35
C ALA A 126 3.86 -9.19 -14.78
N TRP A 127 3.78 -8.98 -13.46
CA TRP A 127 2.63 -8.30 -12.86
C TRP A 127 2.70 -6.78 -12.96
N GLY A 128 3.83 -6.21 -13.40
CA GLY A 128 4.00 -4.77 -13.64
C GLY A 128 3.85 -3.93 -12.38
N VAL A 129 4.39 -4.38 -11.24
CA VAL A 129 4.41 -3.59 -10.01
C VAL A 129 5.62 -2.67 -10.03
N ASP A 130 5.39 -1.35 -9.94
CA ASP A 130 6.43 -0.33 -10.08
C ASP A 130 6.92 0.23 -8.76
N LEU A 131 6.01 0.42 -7.79
CA LEU A 131 6.30 1.19 -6.58
C LEU A 131 5.67 0.57 -5.34
N ILE A 132 6.43 0.51 -4.25
CA ILE A 132 5.95 0.25 -2.90
C ILE A 132 6.13 1.50 -2.05
N ILE A 133 5.04 1.99 -1.45
CA ILE A 133 5.07 3.03 -0.42
C ILE A 133 4.78 2.36 0.92
N GLY A 134 5.82 2.26 1.76
CA GLY A 134 5.81 1.48 2.99
C GLY A 134 5.53 2.28 4.25
N GLY A 135 5.26 1.53 5.33
CA GLY A 135 5.06 2.02 6.69
C GLY A 135 5.45 0.98 7.74
N HIS A 136 4.96 1.10 8.97
CA HIS A 136 5.09 0.19 10.10
C HIS A 136 6.44 0.28 10.86
N SER A 137 7.57 0.13 10.20
CA SER A 137 8.90 0.14 10.82
C SER A 137 9.43 1.54 11.15
N HIS A 138 8.66 2.59 10.79
CA HIS A 138 9.06 3.99 10.98
C HIS A 138 10.40 4.32 10.30
N THR A 139 10.77 3.58 9.28
CA THR A 139 12.04 3.79 8.57
C THR A 139 11.99 5.08 7.78
N PHE A 140 12.99 5.92 7.96
CA PHE A 140 13.19 7.09 7.13
C PHE A 140 14.20 6.75 6.03
N LEU A 141 13.79 6.84 4.78
CA LEU A 141 14.64 6.63 3.62
C LEU A 141 14.95 7.98 2.97
N GLU A 142 16.21 8.38 3.04
CA GLU A 142 16.73 9.57 2.35
C GLU A 142 16.67 9.37 0.84
N HIS A 143 16.94 8.15 0.38
CA HIS A 143 16.83 7.72 -1.01
C HIS A 143 15.90 6.52 -1.12
N ALA A 144 15.11 6.47 -2.18
CA ALA A 144 14.35 5.27 -2.50
C ALA A 144 15.29 4.09 -2.80
N VAL A 145 14.85 2.89 -2.48
CA VAL A 145 15.60 1.64 -2.72
C VAL A 145 14.91 0.87 -3.83
N GLU A 146 15.68 0.22 -4.67
CA GLU A 146 15.14 -0.66 -5.72
C GLU A 146 15.42 -2.12 -5.37
N GLU A 147 14.40 -2.96 -5.47
CA GLU A 147 14.49 -4.39 -5.26
C GLU A 147 13.62 -5.11 -6.31
N ASN A 148 14.23 -6.02 -7.07
CA ASN A 148 13.55 -6.77 -8.15
C ASN A 148 12.81 -5.87 -9.16
N GLY A 149 13.37 -4.69 -9.49
CA GLY A 149 12.77 -3.71 -10.39
C GLY A 149 11.64 -2.88 -9.76
N VAL A 150 11.33 -3.07 -8.48
CA VAL A 150 10.32 -2.31 -7.75
C VAL A 150 10.98 -1.22 -6.91
N VAL A 151 10.55 0.02 -7.05
CA VAL A 151 11.01 1.15 -6.24
C VAL A 151 10.31 1.11 -4.87
N ILE A 152 11.06 1.28 -3.78
CA ILE A 152 10.54 1.23 -2.41
C ILE A 152 10.90 2.52 -1.68
N ALA A 153 9.92 3.15 -1.04
CA ALA A 153 10.16 4.31 -0.18
C ALA A 153 9.31 4.28 1.09
N GLN A 154 9.86 4.88 2.15
CA GLN A 154 9.19 5.07 3.42
C GLN A 154 9.63 6.40 4.03
N ALA A 155 8.69 7.17 4.56
CA ALA A 155 8.91 8.57 4.98
C ALA A 155 9.06 8.75 6.50
N GLY A 156 9.38 7.68 7.25
CA GLY A 156 9.54 7.77 8.71
C GLY A 156 8.19 7.73 9.46
N THR A 157 8.08 8.53 10.50
CA THR A 157 6.92 8.53 11.42
C THR A 157 6.58 9.93 11.93
N GLY A 158 5.51 10.04 12.71
CA GLY A 158 5.21 11.20 13.54
C GLY A 158 4.71 12.43 12.80
N THR A 159 4.44 12.35 11.52
CA THR A 159 4.12 13.51 10.68
C THR A 159 5.27 14.53 10.58
N ASP A 160 6.51 14.08 10.76
CA ASP A 160 7.69 14.96 10.70
C ASP A 160 8.00 15.41 9.27
N GLN A 161 7.62 14.60 8.29
CA GLN A 161 7.82 14.89 6.87
C GLN A 161 6.77 14.24 5.97
N ILE A 162 6.68 14.75 4.75
CA ILE A 162 5.93 14.18 3.64
C ILE A 162 6.92 13.58 2.64
N GLY A 163 6.72 12.32 2.28
CA GLY A 163 7.41 11.73 1.14
C GLY A 163 6.79 12.20 -0.17
N ARG A 164 7.63 12.63 -1.13
CA ARG A 164 7.17 13.04 -2.46
C ARG A 164 7.95 12.32 -3.55
N PHE A 165 7.22 11.66 -4.42
CA PHE A 165 7.69 11.22 -5.72
C PHE A 165 7.24 12.19 -6.82
N ASP A 166 8.16 12.53 -7.70
CA ASP A 166 7.86 13.08 -9.02
C ASP A 166 8.27 11.99 -10.03
N ILE A 167 7.31 11.40 -10.76
CA ILE A 167 7.49 10.21 -11.58
C ILE A 167 7.12 10.52 -13.03
N ILE A 168 7.94 10.04 -13.97
CA ILE A 168 7.63 9.97 -15.38
C ILE A 168 7.34 8.50 -15.70
N VAL A 169 6.17 8.24 -16.27
CA VAL A 169 5.73 6.90 -16.66
C VAL A 169 5.90 6.73 -18.18
N ASP A 170 6.52 5.65 -18.59
CA ASP A 170 6.48 5.16 -19.95
C ASP A 170 5.17 4.39 -20.16
N THR A 171 4.19 5.00 -20.81
CA THR A 171 2.88 4.41 -21.06
C THR A 171 2.89 3.35 -22.17
N ASP A 172 3.93 3.26 -22.98
CA ASP A 172 4.09 2.18 -23.96
C ASP A 172 4.69 0.93 -23.29
N GLY A 173 5.60 1.14 -22.33
CA GLY A 173 6.22 0.08 -21.54
C GLY A 173 5.48 -0.26 -20.24
N ASN A 174 4.51 0.57 -19.83
CA ASN A 174 3.78 0.47 -18.55
C ASN A 174 4.73 0.32 -17.35
N CYS A 175 5.68 1.24 -17.24
CA CYS A 175 6.69 1.23 -16.19
C CYS A 175 7.21 2.63 -15.86
N ILE A 176 8.00 2.74 -14.80
CA ILE A 176 8.72 3.98 -14.47
C ILE A 176 9.83 4.20 -15.49
N ASP A 177 9.78 5.32 -16.24
CA ASP A 177 10.91 5.82 -17.04
C ASP A 177 11.95 6.49 -16.13
N SER A 178 11.49 7.39 -15.28
CA SER A 178 12.36 8.08 -14.32
C SER A 178 11.59 8.58 -13.11
N TYR A 179 12.27 8.77 -11.99
CA TYR A 179 11.67 9.34 -10.80
C TYR A 179 12.66 10.18 -9.97
N THR A 180 12.10 11.05 -9.15
CA THR A 180 12.81 11.65 -8.02
C THR A 180 12.03 11.39 -6.74
N TRP A 181 12.75 11.01 -5.68
CA TRP A 181 12.23 10.88 -4.34
C TRP A 181 12.83 11.96 -3.45
N ARG A 182 11.99 12.58 -2.63
CA ARG A 182 12.44 13.54 -1.61
C ARG A 182 11.50 13.56 -0.42
N SER A 183 12.05 13.77 0.77
CA SER A 183 11.26 14.12 1.95
C SER A 183 11.12 15.64 2.06
N ILE A 184 9.94 16.09 2.45
CA ILE A 184 9.63 17.49 2.71
C ILE A 184 9.30 17.59 4.20
N PRO A 185 10.15 18.24 5.02
CA PRO A 185 9.88 18.43 6.44
C PRO A 185 8.59 19.23 6.65
N ILE A 186 7.76 18.79 7.60
CA ILE A 186 6.57 19.53 8.01
C ILE A 186 6.99 20.52 9.12
N THR A 187 7.09 21.79 8.77
CA THR A 187 7.43 22.88 9.67
C THR A 187 6.35 23.96 9.64
N ALA A 188 6.43 24.94 10.54
CA ALA A 188 5.51 26.08 10.51
C ALA A 188 5.57 26.87 9.18
N ASP A 189 6.72 26.82 8.50
CA ASP A 189 6.94 27.51 7.21
C ASP A 189 6.44 26.71 6.01
N THR A 190 6.38 25.37 6.13
CA THR A 190 5.90 24.48 5.06
C THR A 190 4.40 24.19 5.14
N CYS A 191 3.76 24.50 6.28
CA CYS A 191 2.32 24.33 6.47
C CYS A 191 1.62 25.67 6.21
N PRO A 192 0.84 25.83 5.13
CA PRO A 192 0.04 27.04 4.94
C PRO A 192 -1.01 27.15 6.05
N ARG A 193 -1.09 28.31 6.67
CA ARG A 193 -2.09 28.65 7.69
C ARG A 193 -3.48 28.86 7.05
#